data_7238aa7d1a457d35a16c206ccc7506fa
#
_entry.id   7238aa7d1a457d35a16c206ccc7506fa
#
_cell.length_a   1.000
_cell.length_b   1.000
_cell.length_c   1.000
_cell.angle_alpha   90.00
_cell.angle_beta   90.00
_cell.angle_gamma   90.00
#
_symmetry.space_group_name_H-M   'P 1'
#
loop_
_entity.id
_entity.type
_entity.pdbx_description
1 polymer ?
#
loop_
_entity_poly.entity_id
_entity_poly.type
_entity_poly.pdbx_seq_one_letter_code
_entity_poly.pdbx_strand_id
1 'polypeptide(L)'
;LNAFNYIAYFNQFDFTKFQVNLPVEFTLLIAALKVQQPMVEASLSMLKISNQEKKAITKYEQLIQTIPNISSKNDLKYFVYDYGKVDIINVLNHSELLHDNQIIDLQPLIVNRDTINETYAQLPITSRKQIAINGNDILTTLNQPGGAWLKPLLRDIECAIIRGEINNQKNEILEWVKTHVKI
;
A
#
# COMPACT_ATOMS: atom_id res chain seq x y z
N LEU A 1 12.07 -28.46 -7.70
CA LEU A 1 12.88 -27.48 -8.45
C LEU A 1 13.82 -26.80 -7.49
N ASN A 2 15.09 -26.83 -7.86
CA ASN A 2 16.25 -26.87 -6.99
C ASN A 2 16.61 -25.51 -6.35
N ALA A 3 17.02 -25.54 -5.07
CA ALA A 3 17.72 -24.45 -4.39
C ALA A 3 18.87 -23.85 -5.24
N PHE A 4 19.42 -24.59 -6.18
CA PHE A 4 20.45 -24.16 -7.13
C PHE A 4 20.00 -23.03 -8.08
N ASN A 5 18.74 -22.98 -8.50
CA ASN A 5 18.24 -21.90 -9.36
C ASN A 5 18.13 -20.56 -8.61
N TYR A 6 17.96 -20.61 -7.31
CA TYR A 6 17.94 -19.40 -6.46
C TYR A 6 19.32 -18.82 -6.25
N ILE A 7 20.34 -19.70 -6.06
CA ILE A 7 21.72 -19.26 -5.93
C ILE A 7 22.19 -18.61 -7.23
N ALA A 8 21.81 -19.15 -8.39
CA ALA A 8 22.13 -18.55 -9.70
C ALA A 8 21.45 -17.18 -9.88
N TYR A 9 20.21 -17.00 -9.38
CA TYR A 9 19.51 -15.72 -9.42
C TYR A 9 20.14 -14.72 -8.46
N PHE A 10 20.44 -15.10 -7.22
CA PHE A 10 21.13 -14.26 -6.25
C PHE A 10 22.54 -13.83 -6.73
N ASN A 11 23.23 -14.67 -7.50
CA ASN A 11 24.53 -14.34 -8.07
C ASN A 11 24.45 -13.23 -9.16
N GLN A 12 23.26 -12.92 -9.68
CA GLN A 12 23.04 -11.83 -10.61
C GLN A 12 22.82 -10.48 -9.91
N PHE A 13 22.57 -10.48 -8.59
CA PHE A 13 22.37 -9.28 -7.82
C PHE A 13 23.71 -8.64 -7.44
N ASP A 14 23.85 -7.37 -7.74
CA ASP A 14 24.96 -6.56 -7.27
C ASP A 14 24.72 -6.14 -5.80
N PHE A 15 25.12 -7.01 -4.88
CA PHE A 15 25.02 -6.76 -3.45
C PHE A 15 25.90 -5.61 -2.96
N THR A 16 26.85 -5.12 -3.77
CA THR A 16 27.71 -3.99 -3.38
C THR A 16 26.96 -2.68 -3.30
N LYS A 17 25.80 -2.59 -3.95
CA LYS A 17 24.91 -1.44 -3.94
C LYS A 17 23.96 -1.40 -2.73
N PHE A 18 23.91 -2.48 -1.94
CA PHE A 18 23.10 -2.51 -0.72
C PHE A 18 23.76 -1.66 0.37
N GLN A 19 23.14 -0.55 0.72
CA GLN A 19 23.54 0.29 1.86
C GLN A 19 22.71 -0.10 3.09
N VAL A 20 23.35 -0.75 3.99
CA VAL A 20 23.21 -0.96 5.44
C VAL A 20 21.88 -0.64 6.15
N ASN A 21 20.72 -0.86 5.51
CA ASN A 21 19.48 -1.02 6.28
C ASN A 21 18.90 -2.43 6.03
N LEU A 22 19.69 -3.43 6.39
CA LEU A 22 19.50 -4.85 6.11
C LEU A 22 18.06 -5.37 6.24
N PRO A 23 17.24 -5.00 7.25
CA PRO A 23 15.89 -5.54 7.36
C PRO A 23 14.94 -5.05 6.25
N VAL A 24 15.03 -3.78 5.86
CA VAL A 24 14.17 -3.20 4.81
C VAL A 24 14.59 -3.69 3.44
N GLU A 25 15.89 -3.67 3.14
CA GLU A 25 16.47 -4.12 1.88
C GLU A 25 16.22 -5.61 1.63
N PHE A 26 16.42 -6.45 2.64
CA PHE A 26 16.12 -7.87 2.56
C PHE A 26 14.63 -8.13 2.29
N THR A 27 13.75 -7.40 2.98
CA THR A 27 12.29 -7.50 2.79
C THR A 27 11.88 -7.09 1.39
N LEU A 28 12.45 -5.99 0.87
CA LEU A 28 12.24 -5.51 -0.49
C LEU A 28 12.75 -6.49 -1.53
N LEU A 29 13.93 -7.05 -1.34
CA LEU A 29 14.51 -8.04 -2.24
C LEU A 29 13.61 -9.27 -2.36
N ILE A 30 13.14 -9.81 -1.22
CA ILE A 30 12.22 -10.95 -1.24
C ILE A 30 10.89 -10.60 -1.91
N ALA A 31 10.34 -9.42 -1.64
CA ALA A 31 9.11 -8.96 -2.28
C ALA A 31 9.27 -8.85 -3.80
N ALA A 32 10.39 -8.29 -4.25
CA ALA A 32 10.72 -8.16 -5.65
C ALA A 32 10.89 -9.53 -6.34
N LEU A 33 11.56 -10.48 -5.68
CA LEU A 33 11.68 -11.85 -6.16
C LEU A 33 10.33 -12.54 -6.31
N LYS A 34 9.41 -12.34 -5.37
CA LYS A 34 8.04 -12.88 -5.45
C LYS A 34 7.27 -12.31 -6.63
N VAL A 35 7.43 -11.02 -6.92
CA VAL A 35 6.78 -10.39 -8.09
C VAL A 35 7.26 -11.01 -9.40
N GLN A 36 8.56 -11.26 -9.52
CA GLN A 36 9.12 -11.86 -10.75
C GLN A 36 8.88 -13.36 -10.87
N GLN A 37 8.89 -14.08 -9.75
CA GLN A 37 8.80 -15.54 -9.73
C GLN A 37 7.85 -16.02 -8.62
N PRO A 38 6.54 -16.14 -8.88
CA PRO A 38 5.55 -16.57 -7.89
C PRO A 38 5.86 -17.91 -7.22
N MET A 39 6.66 -18.78 -7.85
CA MET A 39 7.09 -20.07 -7.28
C MET A 39 8.08 -19.94 -6.10
N VAL A 40 8.61 -18.74 -5.84
CA VAL A 40 9.49 -18.45 -4.70
C VAL A 40 8.80 -18.69 -3.35
N GLU A 41 7.48 -18.58 -3.29
CA GLU A 41 6.70 -18.72 -2.04
C GLU A 41 6.92 -20.06 -1.34
N ALA A 42 7.00 -21.16 -2.11
CA ALA A 42 7.28 -22.48 -1.56
C ALA A 42 8.67 -22.56 -0.89
N SER A 43 9.66 -21.86 -1.44
CA SER A 43 11.03 -21.83 -0.90
C SER A 43 11.15 -20.85 0.28
N LEU A 44 10.40 -19.77 0.28
CA LEU A 44 10.33 -18.84 1.42
C LEU A 44 9.69 -19.49 2.66
N SER A 45 8.83 -20.48 2.48
CA SER A 45 8.26 -21.24 3.60
C SER A 45 9.33 -22.01 4.39
N MET A 46 10.47 -22.31 3.76
CA MET A 46 11.63 -22.98 4.39
C MET A 46 12.47 -21.99 5.22
N LEU A 47 12.37 -20.69 4.97
CA LEU A 47 13.01 -19.67 5.78
C LEU A 47 12.17 -19.44 7.05
N LYS A 48 12.82 -19.40 8.21
CA LYS A 48 12.16 -19.08 9.49
C LYS A 48 11.86 -17.58 9.57
N ILE A 49 10.97 -17.09 8.69
CA ILE A 49 10.56 -15.70 8.61
C ILE A 49 9.42 -15.47 9.61
N SER A 50 9.54 -14.44 10.44
CA SER A 50 8.51 -14.05 11.40
C SER A 50 7.21 -13.59 10.70
N ASN A 51 6.09 -13.62 11.42
CA ASN A 51 4.83 -13.11 10.88
C ASN A 51 4.87 -11.60 10.55
N GLN A 52 5.71 -10.84 11.24
CA GLN A 52 5.91 -9.42 10.96
C GLN A 52 6.64 -9.22 9.63
N GLU A 53 7.71 -9.97 9.40
CA GLU A 53 8.44 -9.94 8.13
C GLU A 53 7.57 -10.41 6.96
N LYS A 54 6.78 -11.48 7.14
CA LYS A 54 5.82 -11.92 6.11
C LYS A 54 4.84 -10.81 5.70
N LYS A 55 4.29 -10.09 6.68
CA LYS A 55 3.41 -8.94 6.41
C LYS A 55 4.12 -7.82 5.67
N ALA A 56 5.36 -7.53 6.04
CA ALA A 56 6.17 -6.50 5.38
C ALA A 56 6.48 -6.91 3.93
N ILE A 57 6.90 -8.16 3.69
CA ILE A 57 7.13 -8.70 2.35
C ILE A 57 5.88 -8.57 1.48
N THR A 58 4.72 -9.00 1.98
CA THR A 58 3.45 -8.89 1.24
C THR A 58 3.10 -7.44 0.94
N LYS A 59 3.34 -6.53 1.87
CA LYS A 59 3.09 -5.10 1.66
C LYS A 59 3.99 -4.52 0.56
N TYR A 60 5.27 -4.83 0.58
CA TYR A 60 6.20 -4.37 -0.46
C TYR A 60 5.93 -5.00 -1.83
N GLU A 61 5.54 -6.27 -1.86
CA GLU A 61 5.08 -6.94 -3.09
C GLU A 61 3.91 -6.18 -3.72
N GLN A 62 2.89 -5.83 -2.93
CA GLN A 62 1.75 -5.06 -3.39
C GLN A 62 2.15 -3.64 -3.85
N LEU A 63 3.04 -2.97 -3.12
CA LEU A 63 3.57 -1.66 -3.50
C LEU A 63 4.24 -1.70 -4.88
N ILE A 64 5.15 -2.65 -5.07
CA ILE A 64 5.89 -2.85 -6.30
C ILE A 64 4.94 -3.10 -7.48
N GLN A 65 3.90 -3.92 -7.30
CA GLN A 65 2.91 -4.21 -8.34
C GLN A 65 1.97 -3.03 -8.61
N THR A 66 1.73 -2.17 -7.63
CA THR A 66 0.75 -1.07 -7.75
C THR A 66 1.36 0.18 -8.38
N ILE A 67 2.61 0.51 -8.06
CA ILE A 67 3.28 1.74 -8.52
C ILE A 67 3.16 1.95 -10.04
N PRO A 68 3.42 0.95 -10.92
CA PRO A 68 3.33 1.14 -12.36
C PRO A 68 1.93 1.46 -12.89
N ASN A 69 0.89 1.16 -12.10
CA ASN A 69 -0.50 1.34 -12.49
C ASN A 69 -1.10 2.68 -12.04
N ILE A 70 -0.34 3.51 -11.33
CA ILE A 70 -0.82 4.80 -10.85
C ILE A 70 -0.75 5.81 -11.99
N SER A 71 -1.92 6.23 -12.47
CA SER A 71 -2.05 7.07 -13.67
C SER A 71 -2.69 8.43 -13.39
N SER A 72 -3.32 8.62 -12.23
CA SER A 72 -4.01 9.86 -11.88
C SER A 72 -3.64 10.37 -10.50
N LYS A 73 -3.91 11.68 -10.26
CA LYS A 73 -3.75 12.28 -8.92
C LYS A 73 -4.66 11.63 -7.87
N ASN A 74 -5.82 11.15 -8.27
CA ASN A 74 -6.73 10.47 -7.34
C ASN A 74 -6.20 9.08 -6.97
N ASP A 75 -5.67 8.32 -7.95
CA ASP A 75 -5.01 7.05 -7.67
C ASP A 75 -3.85 7.24 -6.70
N LEU A 76 -3.06 8.32 -6.92
CA LEU A 76 -1.95 8.67 -6.04
C LEU A 76 -2.41 8.97 -4.61
N LYS A 77 -3.52 9.72 -4.42
CA LYS A 77 -4.09 9.98 -3.08
C LYS A 77 -4.47 8.69 -2.36
N TYR A 78 -5.18 7.77 -3.03
CA TYR A 78 -5.53 6.47 -2.46
C TYR A 78 -4.30 5.64 -2.14
N PHE A 79 -3.35 5.59 -3.05
CA PHE A 79 -2.12 4.86 -2.87
C PHE A 79 -1.34 5.36 -1.64
N VAL A 80 -1.19 6.68 -1.51
CA VAL A 80 -0.50 7.28 -0.35
C VAL A 80 -1.25 7.04 0.95
N TYR A 81 -2.59 7.10 0.92
CA TYR A 81 -3.43 6.80 2.08
C TYR A 81 -3.32 5.33 2.52
N ASP A 82 -3.43 4.39 1.58
CA ASP A 82 -3.50 2.96 1.86
C ASP A 82 -2.16 2.38 2.33
N TYR A 83 -1.07 2.79 1.72
CA TYR A 83 0.26 2.23 2.00
C TYR A 83 1.09 3.06 2.98
N GLY A 84 0.82 4.36 3.05
CA GLY A 84 1.57 5.31 3.89
C GLY A 84 2.89 5.75 3.26
N LYS A 85 3.25 7.01 3.53
CA LYS A 85 4.40 7.69 2.93
C LYS A 85 5.72 6.94 3.12
N VAL A 86 5.97 6.40 4.32
CA VAL A 86 7.27 5.83 4.69
C VAL A 86 7.60 4.61 3.82
N ASP A 87 6.67 3.67 3.69
CA ASP A 87 6.91 2.45 2.93
C ASP A 87 7.04 2.71 1.42
N ILE A 88 6.25 3.66 0.90
CA ILE A 88 6.38 4.08 -0.50
C ILE A 88 7.76 4.69 -0.77
N ILE A 89 8.22 5.60 0.09
CA ILE A 89 9.54 6.22 -0.04
C ILE A 89 10.65 5.18 0.10
N ASN A 90 10.50 4.19 0.97
CA ASN A 90 11.46 3.09 1.06
C ASN A 90 11.59 2.33 -0.27
N VAL A 91 10.47 2.02 -0.94
CA VAL A 91 10.52 1.38 -2.27
C VAL A 91 11.20 2.30 -3.30
N LEU A 92 10.83 3.59 -3.32
CA LEU A 92 11.42 4.55 -4.26
C LEU A 92 12.92 4.78 -4.01
N ASN A 93 13.38 4.73 -2.77
CA ASN A 93 14.80 4.85 -2.44
C ASN A 93 15.65 3.70 -2.99
N HIS A 94 15.04 2.55 -3.21
CA HIS A 94 15.67 1.36 -3.76
C HIS A 94 15.29 1.10 -5.22
N SER A 95 14.66 2.09 -5.89
CA SER A 95 14.19 1.96 -7.27
C SER A 95 15.32 1.68 -8.26
N GLU A 96 16.49 2.31 -8.09
CA GLU A 96 17.66 2.04 -8.91
C GLU A 96 18.13 0.59 -8.76
N LEU A 97 18.16 0.08 -7.54
CA LEU A 97 18.50 -1.32 -7.28
C LEU A 97 17.52 -2.28 -7.96
N LEU A 98 16.22 -1.97 -7.91
CA LEU A 98 15.19 -2.78 -8.55
C LEU A 98 15.27 -2.70 -10.07
N HIS A 99 15.59 -1.54 -10.63
CA HIS A 99 15.76 -1.32 -12.06
C HIS A 99 17.04 -2.01 -12.59
N ASP A 100 18.18 -1.81 -11.95
CA ASP A 100 19.46 -2.38 -12.37
C ASP A 100 19.47 -3.92 -12.37
N ASN A 101 18.63 -4.52 -11.52
CA ASN A 101 18.44 -5.97 -11.48
C ASN A 101 17.25 -6.44 -12.33
N GLN A 102 16.73 -5.60 -13.22
CA GLN A 102 15.61 -5.89 -14.14
C GLN A 102 14.33 -6.38 -13.44
N ILE A 103 14.16 -6.01 -12.17
CA ILE A 103 13.00 -6.46 -11.37
C ILE A 103 11.78 -5.64 -11.71
N ILE A 104 11.94 -4.32 -11.85
CA ILE A 104 10.84 -3.42 -12.19
C ILE A 104 11.41 -2.19 -12.90
N ASP A 105 10.75 -1.80 -13.96
CA ASP A 105 10.84 -0.44 -14.47
C ASP A 105 9.87 0.44 -13.66
N LEU A 106 10.38 1.06 -12.61
CA LEU A 106 9.64 2.08 -11.85
C LEU A 106 9.67 3.44 -12.54
N GLN A 107 9.91 3.47 -13.85
CA GLN A 107 9.85 4.66 -14.66
C GLN A 107 8.41 5.05 -14.89
N PRO A 108 7.82 5.72 -14.01
CA PRO A 108 7.06 6.89 -14.40
C PRO A 108 6.84 7.89 -13.28
N LEU A 109 7.27 8.97 -13.46
CA LEU A 109 6.65 10.22 -13.79
C LEU A 109 5.72 10.81 -12.72
N ILE A 110 4.71 10.14 -12.25
CA ILE A 110 3.78 10.67 -11.23
C ILE A 110 4.22 10.26 -9.82
N VAL A 111 4.82 9.07 -9.66
CA VAL A 111 5.21 8.53 -8.36
C VAL A 111 6.69 8.82 -8.10
N ASN A 112 6.97 9.94 -7.47
CA ASN A 112 8.31 10.32 -7.01
C ASN A 112 8.23 10.87 -5.59
N ARG A 113 9.39 11.11 -4.94
CA ARG A 113 9.45 11.56 -3.55
C ARG A 113 8.69 12.86 -3.30
N ASP A 114 8.78 13.81 -4.21
CA ASP A 114 8.16 15.13 -4.06
C ASP A 114 6.64 15.00 -4.15
N THR A 115 6.13 14.31 -5.18
CA THR A 115 4.70 14.08 -5.34
C THR A 115 4.10 13.27 -4.20
N ILE A 116 4.83 12.29 -3.64
CA ILE A 116 4.38 11.54 -2.46
C ILE A 116 4.31 12.44 -1.22
N ASN A 117 5.34 13.27 -0.99
CA ASN A 117 5.35 14.19 0.14
C ASN A 117 4.23 15.24 0.04
N GLU A 118 4.05 15.84 -1.13
CA GLU A 118 2.99 16.82 -1.40
C GLU A 118 1.61 16.19 -1.23
N THR A 119 1.39 15.03 -1.84
CA THR A 119 0.11 14.32 -1.72
C THR A 119 -0.21 13.98 -0.28
N TYR A 120 0.77 13.44 0.47
CA TYR A 120 0.58 13.11 1.89
C TYR A 120 0.23 14.34 2.74
N ALA A 121 0.88 15.48 2.48
CA ALA A 121 0.60 16.73 3.18
C ALA A 121 -0.78 17.30 2.88
N GLN A 122 -1.35 16.99 1.70
CA GLN A 122 -2.66 17.45 1.25
C GLN A 122 -3.81 16.48 1.59
N LEU A 123 -3.50 15.28 2.11
CA LEU A 123 -4.54 14.32 2.49
C LEU A 123 -5.40 14.88 3.65
N PRO A 124 -6.73 14.93 3.50
CA PRO A 124 -7.63 15.38 4.58
C PRO A 124 -7.62 14.43 5.77
N ILE A 125 -7.31 13.16 5.55
CA ILE A 125 -7.10 12.12 6.56
C ILE A 125 -5.93 11.23 6.13
N THR A 126 -5.13 10.76 7.08
CA THR A 126 -4.03 9.82 6.85
C THR A 126 -4.28 8.44 7.48
N SER A 127 -5.41 8.27 8.15
CA SER A 127 -5.87 6.99 8.70
C SER A 127 -7.36 7.02 9.01
N ARG A 128 -7.98 5.85 9.02
CA ARG A 128 -9.40 5.68 9.42
C ARG A 128 -9.72 6.25 10.80
N LYS A 129 -8.77 6.26 11.72
CA LYS A 129 -8.95 6.79 13.08
C LYS A 129 -9.23 8.29 13.14
N GLN A 130 -8.93 9.01 12.06
CA GLN A 130 -9.14 10.45 11.93
C GLN A 130 -10.52 10.82 11.39
N ILE A 131 -11.31 9.84 10.96
CA ILE A 131 -12.69 10.09 10.50
C ILE A 131 -13.51 10.61 11.68
N ALA A 132 -14.27 11.69 11.44
CA ALA A 132 -15.06 12.35 12.47
C ALA A 132 -16.30 11.57 12.97
N ILE A 133 -16.49 10.35 12.47
CA ILE A 133 -17.54 9.42 12.89
C ILE A 133 -16.96 8.03 13.18
N ASN A 134 -17.76 7.23 13.87
CA ASN A 134 -17.50 5.81 14.09
C ASN A 134 -18.67 4.94 13.61
N GLY A 135 -18.51 3.62 13.68
CA GLY A 135 -19.55 2.68 13.25
C GLY A 135 -20.90 2.87 13.97
N ASN A 136 -20.87 3.19 15.27
CA ASN A 136 -22.12 3.39 16.03
C ASN A 136 -22.87 4.63 15.56
N ASP A 137 -22.19 5.69 15.15
CA ASP A 137 -22.83 6.88 14.59
C ASP A 137 -23.63 6.52 13.32
N ILE A 138 -23.07 5.66 12.47
CA ILE A 138 -23.72 5.17 11.25
C ILE A 138 -24.95 4.32 11.60
N LEU A 139 -24.79 3.33 12.50
CA LEU A 139 -25.87 2.43 12.90
C LEU A 139 -27.05 3.22 13.47
N THR A 140 -26.78 4.21 14.31
CA THR A 140 -27.79 5.08 14.88
C THR A 140 -28.49 5.93 13.81
N THR A 141 -27.71 6.50 12.88
CA THR A 141 -28.28 7.39 11.83
C THR A 141 -29.17 6.65 10.85
N LEU A 142 -28.81 5.40 10.49
CA LEU A 142 -29.56 4.55 9.57
C LEU A 142 -30.63 3.72 10.26
N ASN A 143 -30.65 3.71 11.60
CA ASN A 143 -31.50 2.83 12.41
C ASN A 143 -31.42 1.36 11.99
N GLN A 144 -30.18 0.89 11.75
CA GLN A 144 -29.91 -0.46 11.25
C GLN A 144 -28.95 -1.21 12.18
N PRO A 145 -29.11 -2.54 12.36
CA PRO A 145 -28.15 -3.35 13.08
C PRO A 145 -26.84 -3.46 12.29
N GLY A 146 -25.74 -3.66 13.02
CA GLY A 146 -24.44 -3.90 12.43
C GLY A 146 -24.39 -5.16 11.56
N GLY A 147 -23.64 -5.12 10.47
CA GLY A 147 -23.51 -6.24 9.54
C GLY A 147 -22.30 -6.10 8.63
N ALA A 148 -22.16 -7.04 7.68
CA ALA A 148 -21.05 -7.08 6.74
C ALA A 148 -20.95 -5.83 5.85
N TRP A 149 -22.07 -5.12 5.66
CA TRP A 149 -22.19 -3.89 4.88
C TRP A 149 -21.43 -2.69 5.48
N LEU A 150 -21.21 -2.68 6.80
CA LEU A 150 -20.62 -1.53 7.50
C LEU A 150 -19.16 -1.28 7.11
N LYS A 151 -18.38 -2.35 6.92
CA LYS A 151 -16.96 -2.23 6.55
C LYS A 151 -16.76 -1.64 5.15
N PRO A 152 -17.44 -2.10 4.09
CA PRO A 152 -17.45 -1.44 2.79
C PRO A 152 -17.88 0.03 2.87
N LEU A 153 -18.98 0.34 3.55
CA LEU A 153 -19.45 1.72 3.69
C LEU A 153 -18.43 2.65 4.35
N LEU A 154 -17.75 2.18 5.40
CA LEU A 154 -16.66 2.95 6.01
C LEU A 154 -15.52 3.20 5.01
N ARG A 155 -15.24 2.26 4.10
CA ARG A 155 -14.26 2.47 3.02
C ARG A 155 -14.75 3.49 2.00
N ASP A 156 -16.01 3.46 1.64
CA ASP A 156 -16.60 4.45 0.72
C ASP A 156 -16.56 5.86 1.30
N ILE A 157 -16.81 6.01 2.60
CA ILE A 157 -16.67 7.29 3.32
C ILE A 157 -15.22 7.78 3.29
N GLU A 158 -14.22 6.89 3.56
CA GLU A 158 -12.81 7.23 3.43
C GLU A 158 -12.50 7.77 2.03
N CYS A 159 -12.95 7.05 1.01
CA CYS A 159 -12.74 7.42 -0.38
C CYS A 159 -13.38 8.78 -0.71
N ALA A 160 -14.61 9.03 -0.26
CA ALA A 160 -15.29 10.30 -0.49
C ALA A 160 -14.56 11.48 0.18
N ILE A 161 -14.06 11.31 1.41
CA ILE A 161 -13.25 12.31 2.10
C ILE A 161 -11.93 12.57 1.35
N ILE A 162 -11.23 11.52 0.93
CA ILE A 162 -9.95 11.63 0.21
C ILE A 162 -10.09 12.32 -1.14
N ARG A 163 -11.23 12.10 -1.84
CA ARG A 163 -11.55 12.79 -3.10
C ARG A 163 -11.95 14.25 -2.88
N GLY A 164 -12.34 14.63 -1.67
CA GLY A 164 -12.89 15.95 -1.36
C GLY A 164 -14.36 16.09 -1.76
N GLU A 165 -15.09 14.99 -1.91
CA GLU A 165 -16.55 14.98 -2.16
C GLU A 165 -17.33 15.41 -0.92
N ILE A 166 -16.79 15.11 0.26
CA ILE A 166 -17.29 15.52 1.57
C ILE A 166 -16.13 15.96 2.46
N ASN A 167 -16.39 16.91 3.34
CA ASN A 167 -15.44 17.26 4.38
C ASN A 167 -15.47 16.26 5.54
N ASN A 168 -14.35 16.11 6.23
CA ASN A 168 -14.28 15.25 7.41
C ASN A 168 -14.98 15.91 8.63
N GLN A 169 -16.29 16.12 8.51
CA GLN A 169 -17.16 16.68 9.54
C GLN A 169 -18.32 15.74 9.79
N LYS A 170 -18.64 15.49 11.07
CA LYS A 170 -19.64 14.50 11.48
C LYS A 170 -20.98 14.68 10.76
N ASN A 171 -21.52 15.87 10.74
CA ASN A 171 -22.82 16.13 10.15
C ASN A 171 -22.83 15.89 8.64
N GLU A 172 -21.79 16.35 7.94
CA GLU A 172 -21.67 16.21 6.49
C GLU A 172 -21.52 14.74 6.09
N ILE A 173 -20.71 13.98 6.83
CA ILE A 173 -20.56 12.55 6.58
C ILE A 173 -21.88 11.81 6.80
N LEU A 174 -22.61 12.11 7.88
CA LEU A 174 -23.88 11.44 8.16
C LEU A 174 -24.98 11.78 7.15
N GLU A 175 -25.03 13.01 6.63
CA GLU A 175 -25.93 13.35 5.52
C GLU A 175 -25.54 12.61 4.23
N TRP A 176 -24.25 12.53 3.91
CA TRP A 176 -23.78 11.75 2.77
C TRP A 176 -24.18 10.27 2.90
N VAL A 177 -24.03 9.68 4.09
CA VAL A 177 -24.44 8.29 4.36
C VAL A 177 -25.94 8.10 4.08
N LYS A 178 -26.81 8.99 4.52
CA LYS A 178 -28.28 8.89 4.28
C LYS A 178 -28.62 8.89 2.79
N THR A 179 -27.86 9.63 1.97
CA THR A 179 -28.16 9.78 0.54
C THR A 179 -27.56 8.68 -0.32
N HIS A 180 -26.46 8.07 0.12
CA HIS A 180 -25.69 7.10 -0.69
C HIS A 180 -25.94 5.64 -0.31
N VAL A 181 -26.46 5.38 0.88
CA VAL A 181 -26.82 4.02 1.30
C VAL A 181 -28.27 3.74 0.91
N LYS A 182 -28.43 2.97 -0.16
CA LYS A 182 -29.73 2.35 -0.50
C LYS A 182 -29.80 1.03 0.25
N ILE A 183 -30.53 1.02 1.36
CA ILE A 183 -30.86 -0.19 2.12
C ILE A 183 -32.19 -0.72 1.61
#